data_9d02fc167f2c36a65ab994e79008c313
#
_entry.id   9d02fc167f2c36a65ab994e79008c313
#
_cell.length_a   1.000
_cell.length_b   1.000
_cell.length_c   1.000
_cell.angle_alpha   90.00
_cell.angle_beta   90.00
_cell.angle_gamma   90.00
#
_symmetry.space_group_name_H-M   'P 1'
#
loop_
_entity.id
_entity.type
_entity.pdbx_description
1 polymer ?
#
loop_
_entity_poly.entity_id
_entity_poly.type
_entity_poly.pdbx_seq_one_letter_code
_entity_poly.pdbx_strand_id
1 'polypeptide(L)'
;MGIKTDSIPIEKPKNPISNMAVLGLYLYSYDCFKLIEQLEFSDRGELEISDLNNLLIQNNNVSYVVYDFWWIDAGTEERIEELKKLI
;
A
#
# COMPACT_ATOMS: atom_id res chain seq x y z
N MET A 1 -3.02 -18.41 -2.60
CA MET A 1 -3.00 -16.94 -2.83
C MET A 1 -3.78 -16.62 -4.10
N GLY A 2 -4.66 -15.64 -4.06
CA GLY A 2 -5.50 -15.28 -5.19
C GLY A 2 -5.56 -13.78 -5.44
N ILE A 3 -6.05 -13.38 -6.62
CA ILE A 3 -6.26 -11.97 -6.98
C ILE A 3 -7.73 -11.64 -6.78
N LYS A 4 -8.00 -10.57 -6.06
CA LYS A 4 -9.37 -10.06 -5.81
C LYS A 4 -9.44 -8.60 -6.21
N THR A 5 -10.59 -8.20 -6.76
CA THR A 5 -10.79 -6.83 -7.25
C THR A 5 -12.00 -6.13 -6.63
N ASP A 6 -12.88 -6.85 -5.94
CA ASP A 6 -14.16 -6.33 -5.43
C ASP A 6 -14.17 -6.05 -3.93
N SER A 7 -13.18 -6.48 -3.17
CA SER A 7 -13.06 -6.23 -1.72
C SER A 7 -11.69 -5.69 -1.38
N ILE A 8 -11.28 -4.64 -2.07
CA ILE A 8 -9.94 -4.07 -1.94
C ILE A 8 -9.83 -3.30 -0.62
N PRO A 9 -8.82 -3.57 0.22
CA PRO A 9 -8.64 -2.84 1.47
C PRO A 9 -8.24 -1.37 1.20
N ILE A 10 -8.77 -0.46 2.03
CA ILE A 10 -8.40 0.94 2.00
C ILE A 10 -7.06 1.07 2.72
N GLU A 11 -6.10 1.76 2.11
CA GLU A 11 -4.79 1.94 2.71
C GLU A 11 -4.82 3.02 3.80
N LYS A 12 -4.30 2.68 4.98
CA LYS A 12 -4.15 3.58 6.15
C LYS A 12 -5.43 4.34 6.53
N PRO A 13 -6.57 3.68 6.70
CA PRO A 13 -7.77 4.37 7.19
C PRO A 13 -7.61 4.76 8.65
N LYS A 14 -8.31 5.82 9.07
CA LYS A 14 -8.30 6.24 10.48
C LYS A 14 -8.95 5.19 11.37
N ASN A 15 -10.02 4.57 10.88
CA ASN A 15 -10.71 3.48 11.58
C ASN A 15 -10.56 2.22 10.75
N PRO A 16 -9.73 1.27 11.19
CA PRO A 16 -9.56 0.03 10.43
C PRO A 16 -10.87 -0.74 10.29
N ILE A 17 -11.21 -1.15 9.07
CA ILE A 17 -12.43 -1.90 8.78
C ILE A 17 -12.13 -3.37 8.47
N SER A 18 -10.87 -3.76 8.47
CA SER A 18 -10.44 -5.14 8.27
C SER A 18 -9.12 -5.38 8.99
N ASN A 19 -8.73 -6.64 9.09
CA ASN A 19 -7.44 -7.03 9.65
C ASN A 19 -6.35 -7.16 8.59
N MET A 20 -6.61 -6.68 7.37
CA MET A 20 -5.65 -6.71 6.28
C MET A 20 -4.83 -5.43 6.24
N ALA A 21 -3.54 -5.57 5.95
CA ALA A 21 -2.63 -4.43 5.81
C ALA A 21 -2.06 -4.41 4.40
N VAL A 22 -1.79 -3.20 3.90
CA VAL A 22 -1.17 -3.02 2.59
C VAL A 22 0.34 -3.09 2.75
N LEU A 23 0.97 -4.03 2.05
CA LEU A 23 2.43 -4.17 2.05
C LEU A 23 3.06 -3.22 1.02
N GLY A 24 4.36 -2.92 1.21
CA GLY A 24 5.07 -1.96 0.39
C GLY A 24 5.58 -2.52 -0.94
N LEU A 25 4.76 -3.27 -1.66
CA LEU A 25 5.10 -3.78 -2.99
C LEU A 25 3.99 -3.41 -3.97
N TYR A 26 4.30 -2.51 -4.91
CA TYR A 26 3.34 -1.92 -5.83
C TYR A 26 3.79 -2.03 -7.27
N LEU A 27 2.83 -2.18 -8.17
CA LEU A 27 3.06 -2.13 -9.61
C LEU A 27 2.03 -1.19 -10.22
N TYR A 28 2.50 -0.11 -10.86
CA TYR A 28 1.63 0.91 -11.42
C TYR A 28 1.75 0.95 -12.95
N SER A 29 0.64 1.23 -13.62
CA SER A 29 0.68 1.59 -15.03
C SER A 29 1.20 3.02 -15.19
N TYR A 30 1.64 3.35 -16.40
CA TYR A 30 2.16 4.70 -16.70
C TYR A 30 1.15 5.80 -16.41
N ASP A 31 -0.15 5.50 -16.52
CA ASP A 31 -1.21 6.48 -16.28
C ASP A 31 -1.25 7.02 -14.84
N CYS A 32 -0.54 6.37 -13.90
CA CYS A 32 -0.49 6.85 -12.52
C CYS A 32 0.09 8.27 -12.42
N PHE A 33 0.94 8.67 -13.35
CA PHE A 33 1.53 10.01 -13.33
C PHE A 33 0.48 11.13 -13.47
N LYS A 34 -0.61 10.87 -14.20
CA LYS A 34 -1.71 11.82 -14.30
C LYS A 34 -2.46 11.96 -12.97
N LEU A 35 -2.57 10.87 -12.24
CA LEU A 35 -3.25 10.85 -10.95
C LEU A 35 -2.42 11.53 -9.86
N ILE A 36 -1.09 11.42 -9.94
CA ILE A 36 -0.19 12.08 -8.99
C ILE A 36 -0.40 13.60 -9.01
N GLU A 37 -0.70 14.17 -10.17
CA GLU A 37 -0.97 15.59 -10.29
C GLU A 37 -2.22 16.04 -9.53
N GLN A 38 -3.13 15.13 -9.22
CA GLN A 38 -4.35 15.40 -8.47
C GLN A 38 -4.17 15.30 -6.96
N LEU A 39 -3.01 14.81 -6.49
CA LEU A 39 -2.75 14.62 -5.08
C LEU A 39 -2.47 15.94 -4.39
N GLU A 40 -2.87 16.01 -3.12
CA GLU A 40 -2.59 17.14 -2.25
C GLU A 40 -1.53 16.73 -1.22
N PHE A 41 -0.80 17.73 -0.72
CA PHE A 41 0.18 17.47 0.34
C PHE A 41 -0.53 17.05 1.63
N SER A 42 0.02 16.04 2.30
CA SER A 42 -0.46 15.57 3.58
C SER A 42 -0.14 16.56 4.69
N ASP A 43 -0.61 16.28 5.91
CA ASP A 43 -0.32 17.12 7.08
C ASP A 43 1.17 17.25 7.36
N ARG A 44 1.98 16.26 6.94
CA ARG A 44 3.44 16.33 7.07
C ARG A 44 4.13 16.96 5.86
N GLY A 45 3.37 17.55 4.94
CA GLY A 45 3.91 18.28 3.79
C GLY A 45 4.46 17.42 2.68
N GLU A 46 4.00 16.20 2.54
CA GLU A 46 4.45 15.26 1.50
C GLU A 46 3.30 14.77 0.65
N LEU A 47 3.60 14.38 -0.60
CA LEU A 47 2.67 13.60 -1.41
C LEU A 47 2.77 12.14 -0.98
N GLU A 48 1.65 11.53 -0.63
CA GLU A 48 1.62 10.19 -0.04
C GLU A 48 1.26 9.12 -1.04
N ILE A 49 2.01 7.99 -1.03
CA ILE A 49 1.69 6.85 -1.88
C ILE A 49 0.34 6.24 -1.50
N SER A 50 -0.04 6.29 -0.22
CA SER A 50 -1.34 5.80 0.21
C SER A 50 -2.49 6.61 -0.39
N ASP A 51 -2.30 7.91 -0.60
CA ASP A 51 -3.30 8.76 -1.26
C ASP A 51 -3.45 8.39 -2.73
N LEU A 52 -2.34 8.08 -3.40
CA LEU A 52 -2.38 7.60 -4.78
C LEU A 52 -3.11 6.26 -4.87
N ASN A 53 -2.80 5.34 -3.98
CA ASN A 53 -3.45 4.02 -3.95
C ASN A 53 -4.95 4.16 -3.70
N ASN A 54 -5.35 5.02 -2.76
CA ASN A 54 -6.76 5.24 -2.46
C ASN A 54 -7.51 5.86 -3.65
N LEU A 55 -6.86 6.77 -4.38
CA LEU A 55 -7.45 7.35 -5.58
C LEU A 55 -7.67 6.30 -6.68
N LEU A 56 -6.70 5.42 -6.88
CA LEU A 56 -6.84 4.30 -7.82
C LEU A 56 -7.96 3.34 -7.41
N ILE A 57 -8.08 3.07 -6.11
CA ILE A 57 -9.16 2.22 -5.58
C ILE A 57 -10.52 2.86 -5.86
N GLN A 58 -10.66 4.16 -5.62
CA GLN A 58 -11.90 4.88 -5.89
C GLN A 58 -12.30 4.83 -7.36
N ASN A 59 -11.32 4.76 -8.26
CA ASN A 59 -11.57 4.66 -9.70
C ASN A 59 -11.77 3.22 -10.18
N ASN A 60 -11.82 2.25 -9.25
CA ASN A 60 -11.97 0.83 -9.56
C ASN A 60 -10.87 0.30 -10.48
N ASN A 61 -9.66 0.83 -10.35
CA ASN A 61 -8.54 0.51 -11.24
C ASN A 61 -7.40 -0.17 -10.49
N VAL A 62 -7.74 -1.04 -9.55
CA VAL A 62 -6.76 -1.75 -8.72
C VAL A 62 -7.15 -3.20 -8.59
N SER A 63 -6.17 -4.08 -8.68
CA SER A 63 -6.29 -5.46 -8.23
C SER A 63 -5.22 -5.73 -7.18
N TYR A 64 -5.42 -6.76 -6.38
CA TYR A 64 -4.49 -7.10 -5.32
C TYR A 64 -4.38 -8.60 -5.13
N VAL A 65 -3.25 -8.99 -4.53
CA VAL A 65 -2.98 -10.38 -4.18
C VAL A 65 -2.88 -10.47 -2.66
N VAL A 66 -3.61 -11.41 -2.08
CA VAL A 66 -3.51 -11.67 -0.65
C VAL A 66 -2.29 -12.54 -0.39
N TYR A 67 -1.43 -12.06 0.51
CA TYR A 67 -0.16 -12.72 0.88
C TYR A 67 -0.24 -13.09 2.35
N ASP A 68 0.01 -14.33 2.69
CA ASP A 68 -0.12 -14.84 4.05
C ASP A 68 1.16 -15.47 4.62
N PHE A 69 2.31 -15.19 4.01
CA PHE A 69 3.61 -15.59 4.53
C PHE A 69 4.19 -14.50 5.43
N TRP A 70 5.40 -14.71 5.93
CA TRP A 70 6.05 -13.68 6.73
C TRP A 70 6.47 -12.50 5.85
N TRP A 71 6.48 -11.32 6.47
CA TRP A 71 6.87 -10.07 5.80
C TRP A 71 7.52 -9.15 6.83
N ILE A 72 8.66 -8.55 6.49
CA ILE A 72 9.33 -7.55 7.31
C ILE A 72 9.63 -6.33 6.44
N ASP A 73 9.21 -5.16 6.90
CA ASP A 73 9.58 -3.89 6.29
C ASP A 73 10.91 -3.46 6.91
N ALA A 74 12.00 -3.58 6.16
CA ALA A 74 13.37 -3.35 6.63
C ALA A 74 13.75 -1.88 6.61
N GLY A 75 12.85 -0.97 6.96
CA GLY A 75 13.08 0.47 6.97
C GLY A 75 13.73 1.00 8.23
N THR A 76 13.99 0.17 9.24
CA THR A 76 14.64 0.55 10.48
C THR A 76 15.72 -0.46 10.84
N GLU A 77 16.68 -0.04 11.70
CA GLU A 77 17.73 -0.94 12.15
C GLU A 77 17.16 -2.15 12.91
N GLU A 78 16.13 -1.93 13.70
CA GLU A 78 15.46 -3.00 14.45
C GLU A 78 14.88 -4.05 13.51
N ARG A 79 14.23 -3.63 12.45
CA ARG A 79 13.65 -4.54 11.46
C ARG A 79 14.71 -5.28 10.66
N ILE A 80 15.82 -4.61 10.36
CA ILE A 80 16.97 -5.23 9.67
C ILE A 80 17.56 -6.34 10.55
N GLU A 81 17.68 -6.11 11.87
CA GLU A 81 18.16 -7.13 12.79
C GLU A 81 17.21 -8.34 12.86
N GLU A 82 15.89 -8.09 12.85
CA GLU A 82 14.92 -9.18 12.77
C GLU A 82 15.08 -9.99 11.48
N LEU A 83 15.28 -9.29 10.35
CA LEU A 83 15.45 -9.93 9.06
C LEU A 83 16.69 -10.84 9.04
N LYS A 84 17.79 -10.41 9.63
CA LYS A 84 19.02 -11.21 9.72
C LYS A 84 18.80 -12.53 10.45
N LYS A 85 17.89 -12.57 11.38
CA LYS A 85 17.56 -13.80 12.13
C LYS A 85 16.73 -14.79 11.30
N LEU A 86 16.03 -14.30 10.27
CA LEU A 86 15.17 -15.12 9.43
C LEU A 86 15.90 -15.70 8.22
N ILE A 87 17.01 -15.12 7.83
CA ILE A 87 17.82 -15.60 6.72
C ILE A 87 19.17 -16.11 7.23
#